data_011017ee912eb8b7da704d46bb24f606
#
_entry.id   011017ee912eb8b7da704d46bb24f606
#
_cell.length_a   1.000
_cell.length_b   1.000
_cell.length_c   1.000
_cell.angle_alpha   90.00
_cell.angle_beta   90.00
_cell.angle_gamma   90.00
#
_symmetry.space_group_name_H-M   'P 1'
#
loop_
_entity.id
_entity.type
_entity.pdbx_description
1 polymer ?
#
loop_
_entity_poly.entity_id
_entity_poly.type
_entity_poly.pdbx_seq_one_letter_code
_entity_poly.pdbx_strand_id
1 'polypeptide(L)'
;MNKSKDKIMKEFLENNAYFVDFFNAYFFDGERVLKPENCMELDSEMNDSHMDLEKHVDVIRKYNDGNLYSAFIIENQSYVDMSMVVRAAVYEFVAYERMLKKSKKNKAKEKLPMVHILVFYTGEKPWNAANKLSQLVEDRKSVV
;
A
#
# COMPACT_ATOMS: atom_id res chain seq x y z
N MET A 1 -21.94 5.01 12.92
CA MET A 1 -22.08 5.57 11.57
C MET A 1 -20.80 5.51 10.76
N ASN A 2 -19.64 5.86 11.32
CA ASN A 2 -18.36 5.77 10.60
C ASN A 2 -17.99 4.33 10.21
N LYS A 3 -18.33 3.34 11.03
CA LYS A 3 -18.06 1.92 10.75
C LYS A 3 -18.75 1.39 9.50
N SER A 4 -19.96 1.86 9.18
CA SER A 4 -20.66 1.41 7.98
C SER A 4 -20.05 2.01 6.70
N LYS A 5 -19.64 3.28 6.75
CA LYS A 5 -18.95 3.95 5.64
C LYS A 5 -17.60 3.28 5.35
N ASP A 6 -16.81 3.05 6.38
CA ASP A 6 -15.49 2.40 6.24
C ASP A 6 -15.64 0.96 5.72
N LYS A 7 -16.63 0.23 6.21
CA LYS A 7 -16.92 -1.13 5.74
C LYS A 7 -17.31 -1.14 4.26
N ILE A 8 -18.20 -0.24 3.85
CA ILE A 8 -18.63 -0.12 2.45
C ILE A 8 -17.45 0.24 1.54
N MET A 9 -16.62 1.19 1.95
CA MET A 9 -15.43 1.57 1.20
C MET A 9 -14.44 0.44 1.08
N LYS A 10 -14.24 -0.32 2.15
CA LYS A 10 -13.37 -1.50 2.12
C LYS A 10 -13.89 -2.56 1.16
N GLU A 11 -15.18 -2.89 1.25
CA GLU A 11 -15.82 -3.85 0.34
C GLU A 11 -15.71 -3.40 -1.12
N PHE A 12 -15.90 -2.12 -1.39
CA PHE A 12 -15.73 -1.55 -2.72
C PHE A 12 -14.30 -1.72 -3.23
N LEU A 13 -13.30 -1.37 -2.42
CA LEU A 13 -11.89 -1.45 -2.78
C LEU A 13 -11.36 -2.88 -2.86
N GLU A 14 -12.02 -3.84 -2.24
CA GLU A 14 -11.69 -5.27 -2.38
C GLU A 14 -12.01 -5.83 -3.76
N ASN A 15 -12.89 -5.17 -4.51
CA ASN A 15 -13.14 -5.52 -5.90
C ASN A 15 -11.96 -5.09 -6.78
N ASN A 16 -11.35 -6.04 -7.46
CA ASN A 16 -10.14 -5.77 -8.24
C ASN A 16 -10.36 -4.74 -9.36
N ALA A 17 -11.54 -4.68 -9.97
CA ALA A 17 -11.84 -3.69 -10.99
C ALA A 17 -11.77 -2.26 -10.42
N TYR A 18 -12.36 -2.03 -9.27
CA TYR A 18 -12.31 -0.72 -8.60
C TYR A 18 -10.93 -0.43 -8.03
N PHE A 19 -10.27 -1.45 -7.50
CA PHE A 19 -8.91 -1.32 -6.97
C PHE A 19 -7.94 -0.81 -8.04
N VAL A 20 -7.92 -1.43 -9.21
CA VAL A 20 -7.03 -0.99 -10.30
C VAL A 20 -7.44 0.37 -10.85
N ASP A 21 -8.73 0.69 -10.87
CA ASP A 21 -9.20 2.01 -11.30
C ASP A 21 -8.64 3.14 -10.43
N PHE A 22 -8.57 2.94 -9.12
CA PHE A 22 -7.95 3.90 -8.20
C PHE A 22 -6.49 4.16 -8.55
N PHE A 23 -5.71 3.10 -8.75
CA PHE A 23 -4.29 3.25 -9.07
C PHE A 23 -4.09 3.78 -10.49
N ASN A 24 -4.90 3.37 -11.46
CA ASN A 24 -4.84 3.91 -12.81
C ASN A 24 -5.16 5.41 -12.82
N ALA A 25 -6.15 5.84 -12.05
CA ALA A 25 -6.51 7.26 -11.95
C ALA A 25 -5.37 8.09 -11.35
N TYR A 26 -4.76 7.58 -10.29
CA TYR A 26 -3.74 8.34 -9.55
C TYR A 26 -2.37 8.34 -10.25
N PHE A 27 -1.90 7.20 -10.73
CA PHE A 27 -0.56 7.06 -11.29
C PHE A 27 -0.49 7.19 -12.81
N PHE A 28 -1.59 6.95 -13.52
CA PHE A 28 -1.60 6.82 -14.97
C PHE A 28 -2.66 7.68 -15.65
N ASP A 29 -3.12 8.74 -14.99
CA ASP A 29 -4.10 9.69 -15.50
C ASP A 29 -5.38 9.05 -16.04
N GLY A 30 -5.80 7.94 -15.46
CA GLY A 30 -7.00 7.20 -15.87
C GLY A 30 -6.79 6.23 -17.03
N GLU A 31 -5.59 6.13 -17.57
CA GLU A 31 -5.28 5.11 -18.58
C GLU A 31 -5.30 3.72 -17.97
N ARG A 32 -5.79 2.75 -18.73
CA ARG A 32 -5.91 1.34 -18.27
C ARG A 32 -4.58 0.60 -18.34
N VAL A 33 -3.62 1.03 -17.55
CA VAL A 33 -2.32 0.36 -17.42
C VAL A 33 -2.42 -0.91 -16.59
N LEU A 34 -3.07 -0.81 -15.43
CA LEU A 34 -3.33 -1.98 -14.58
C LEU A 34 -4.65 -2.63 -14.99
N LYS A 35 -4.67 -3.96 -15.01
CA LYS A 35 -5.86 -4.75 -15.36
C LYS A 35 -6.29 -5.61 -14.17
N PRO A 36 -7.60 -5.72 -13.89
CA PRO A 36 -8.10 -6.47 -12.72
C PRO A 36 -7.67 -7.94 -12.69
N GLU A 37 -7.61 -8.57 -13.84
CA GLU A 37 -7.25 -10.00 -13.97
C GLU A 37 -5.81 -10.31 -13.55
N ASN A 38 -4.96 -9.31 -13.45
CA ASN A 38 -3.56 -9.46 -13.03
C ASN A 38 -3.35 -9.17 -11.54
N CYS A 39 -4.42 -8.83 -10.81
CA CYS A 39 -4.40 -8.68 -9.36
C CYS A 39 -4.61 -10.01 -8.67
N MET A 40 -3.80 -10.27 -7.65
CA MET A 40 -3.84 -11.48 -6.84
C MET A 40 -3.77 -11.12 -5.36
N GLU A 41 -4.31 -11.99 -4.51
CA GLU A 41 -4.09 -11.87 -3.08
C GLU A 41 -2.62 -12.11 -2.73
N LEU A 42 -2.14 -11.47 -1.67
CA LEU A 42 -0.81 -11.74 -1.15
C LEU A 42 -0.79 -13.16 -0.57
N ASP A 43 0.29 -13.89 -0.85
CA ASP A 43 0.45 -15.25 -0.37
C ASP A 43 0.41 -15.29 1.17
N SER A 44 -0.56 -16.02 1.71
CA SER A 44 -0.77 -16.16 3.15
C SER A 44 0.29 -17.03 3.85
N GLU A 45 1.14 -17.71 3.11
CA GLU A 45 2.19 -18.58 3.64
C GLU A 45 3.35 -17.84 4.32
N MET A 46 3.25 -16.52 4.45
CA MET A 46 4.35 -15.66 4.88
C MET A 46 4.05 -14.93 6.19
N ASN A 47 3.54 -15.68 7.16
CA ASN A 47 3.19 -15.15 8.49
C ASN A 47 4.40 -14.86 9.40
N ASP A 48 5.63 -14.97 8.90
CA ASP A 48 6.85 -14.72 9.67
C ASP A 48 7.31 -13.27 9.67
N SER A 49 6.50 -12.36 9.18
CA SER A 49 6.82 -10.93 9.27
C SER A 49 6.50 -10.39 10.67
N HIS A 50 7.14 -9.30 11.06
CA HIS A 50 6.90 -8.63 12.35
C HIS A 50 5.46 -8.14 12.51
N MET A 51 4.71 -8.02 11.43
CA MET A 51 3.35 -7.54 11.42
C MET A 51 2.53 -8.31 10.39
N ASP A 52 1.30 -8.66 10.76
CA ASP A 52 0.31 -9.19 9.83
C ASP A 52 -0.34 -8.02 9.08
N LEU A 53 0.11 -7.77 7.86
CA LEU A 53 -0.38 -6.65 7.03
C LEU A 53 -1.89 -6.70 6.81
N GLU A 54 -2.47 -7.88 6.63
CA GLU A 54 -3.89 -8.03 6.35
C GLU A 54 -4.78 -7.56 7.49
N LYS A 55 -4.23 -7.52 8.72
CA LYS A 55 -4.93 -6.98 9.89
C LYS A 55 -4.82 -5.46 10.04
N HIS A 56 -3.86 -4.84 9.38
CA HIS A 56 -3.54 -3.42 9.57
C HIS A 56 -3.87 -2.57 8.36
N VAL A 57 -3.79 -3.12 7.15
CA VAL A 57 -4.13 -2.41 5.91
C VAL A 57 -5.53 -2.77 5.45
N ASP A 58 -6.20 -1.84 4.79
CA ASP A 58 -7.57 -2.09 4.32
C ASP A 58 -7.59 -3.05 3.14
N VAL A 59 -6.78 -2.81 2.12
CA VAL A 59 -6.68 -3.70 0.96
C VAL A 59 -5.25 -3.78 0.49
N ILE A 60 -4.78 -4.99 0.23
CA ILE A 60 -3.46 -5.25 -0.33
C ILE A 60 -3.60 -6.25 -1.48
N ARG A 61 -2.94 -5.96 -2.61
CA ARG A 61 -2.90 -6.85 -3.77
C ARG A 61 -1.50 -6.94 -4.34
N LYS A 62 -1.16 -8.12 -4.79
CA LYS A 62 0.00 -8.37 -5.64
C LYS A 62 -0.44 -8.22 -7.09
N TYR A 63 0.39 -7.60 -7.90
CA TYR A 63 0.12 -7.38 -9.33
C TYR A 63 1.24 -7.97 -10.17
N ASN A 64 0.88 -8.75 -11.16
CA ASN A 64 1.83 -9.32 -12.12
C ASN A 64 1.18 -9.51 -13.48
N ASP A 65 1.64 -8.79 -14.50
CA ASP A 65 1.21 -8.91 -15.89
C ASP A 65 2.30 -9.48 -16.81
N GLY A 66 3.40 -9.97 -16.23
CA GLY A 66 4.58 -10.43 -16.96
C GLY A 66 5.64 -9.34 -17.16
N ASN A 67 5.26 -8.07 -17.21
CA ASN A 67 6.17 -6.93 -17.37
C ASN A 67 6.30 -6.10 -16.10
N LEU A 68 5.18 -5.89 -15.40
CA LEU A 68 5.13 -5.16 -14.14
C LEU A 68 4.83 -6.13 -13.00
N TYR A 69 5.70 -6.16 -12.01
CA TYR A 69 5.48 -6.90 -10.78
C TYR A 69 5.57 -5.93 -9.60
N SER A 70 4.47 -5.76 -8.90
CA SER A 70 4.36 -4.79 -7.80
C SER A 70 3.39 -5.28 -6.73
N ALA A 71 3.51 -4.71 -5.56
CA ALA A 71 2.48 -4.82 -4.52
C ALA A 71 1.82 -3.46 -4.35
N PHE A 72 0.51 -3.46 -4.24
CA PHE A 72 -0.29 -2.24 -4.09
C PHE A 72 -1.11 -2.34 -2.81
N ILE A 73 -1.07 -1.27 -2.04
CA ILE A 73 -1.78 -1.14 -0.77
C ILE A 73 -2.66 0.11 -0.83
N ILE A 74 -3.92 -0.02 -0.44
CA ILE A 74 -4.81 1.12 -0.22
C ILE A 74 -5.20 1.17 1.25
N GLU A 75 -5.03 2.34 1.84
CA GLU A 75 -5.55 2.70 3.16
C GLU A 75 -6.70 3.69 3.01
N ASN A 76 -7.87 3.33 3.52
CA ASN A 76 -9.01 4.24 3.59
C ASN A 76 -8.99 4.97 4.92
N GLN A 77 -8.71 6.26 4.90
CA GLN A 77 -8.55 7.08 6.08
C GLN A 77 -9.70 8.09 6.19
N SER A 78 -10.48 8.01 7.27
CA SER A 78 -11.65 8.87 7.49
C SER A 78 -11.40 10.05 8.41
N TYR A 79 -10.23 10.15 9.01
CA TYR A 79 -9.80 11.25 9.87
C TYR A 79 -8.35 11.62 9.58
N VAL A 80 -7.96 12.82 9.98
CA VAL A 80 -6.56 13.24 9.81
C VAL A 80 -5.70 12.52 10.84
N ASP A 81 -4.73 11.75 10.36
CA ASP A 81 -3.76 11.04 11.18
C ASP A 81 -2.38 11.64 10.92
N MET A 82 -1.83 12.30 11.93
CA MET A 82 -0.51 12.95 11.84
C MET A 82 0.63 11.94 11.64
N SER A 83 0.42 10.68 12.01
CA SER A 83 1.41 9.62 11.87
C SER A 83 1.28 8.80 10.58
N MET A 84 0.37 9.17 9.68
CA MET A 84 0.04 8.34 8.51
C MET A 84 1.24 8.05 7.62
N VAL A 85 2.12 9.02 7.43
CA VAL A 85 3.36 8.83 6.65
C VAL A 85 4.24 7.75 7.26
N VAL A 86 4.38 7.73 8.58
CA VAL A 86 5.16 6.69 9.29
C VAL A 86 4.49 5.34 9.18
N ARG A 87 3.17 5.28 9.36
CA ARG A 87 2.40 4.05 9.21
C ARG A 87 2.55 3.47 7.80
N ALA A 88 2.42 4.30 6.78
CA ALA A 88 2.60 3.90 5.39
C ALA A 88 4.02 3.33 5.15
N ALA A 89 5.05 3.99 5.69
CA ALA A 89 6.42 3.50 5.60
C ALA A 89 6.60 2.12 6.28
N VAL A 90 5.98 1.93 7.46
CA VAL A 90 6.02 0.63 8.14
C VAL A 90 5.38 -0.45 7.28
N TYR A 91 4.23 -0.19 6.68
CA TYR A 91 3.55 -1.16 5.82
C TYR A 91 4.40 -1.51 4.60
N GLU A 92 5.04 -0.53 3.99
CA GLU A 92 5.96 -0.74 2.87
C GLU A 92 7.11 -1.66 3.25
N PHE A 93 7.79 -1.38 4.37
CA PHE A 93 8.91 -2.20 4.82
C PHE A 93 8.51 -3.60 5.23
N VAL A 94 7.35 -3.79 5.85
CA VAL A 94 6.84 -5.13 6.17
C VAL A 94 6.54 -5.91 4.89
N ALA A 95 6.01 -5.28 3.87
CA ALA A 95 5.82 -5.92 2.56
C ALA A 95 7.15 -6.37 1.95
N TYR A 96 8.17 -5.53 1.99
CA TYR A 96 9.52 -5.91 1.54
C TYR A 96 10.11 -7.06 2.38
N GLU A 97 9.91 -7.03 3.69
CA GLU A 97 10.36 -8.11 4.57
C GLU A 97 9.76 -9.45 4.17
N ARG A 98 8.46 -9.49 3.89
CA ARG A 98 7.78 -10.70 3.39
C ARG A 98 8.38 -11.18 2.06
N MET A 99 8.59 -10.26 1.13
CA MET A 99 9.16 -10.58 -0.17
C MET A 99 10.58 -11.15 -0.05
N LEU A 100 11.40 -10.58 0.84
CA LEU A 100 12.75 -11.08 1.12
C LEU A 100 12.75 -12.48 1.70
N LYS A 101 11.87 -12.79 2.62
CA LYS A 101 11.75 -14.12 3.19
C LYS A 101 11.39 -15.17 2.15
N LYS A 102 10.50 -14.82 1.22
CA LYS A 102 10.12 -15.67 0.10
C LYS A 102 11.30 -15.89 -0.86
N SER A 103 12.06 -14.84 -1.16
CA SER A 103 13.16 -14.91 -2.14
C SER A 103 14.39 -15.64 -1.66
N LYS A 104 14.53 -15.94 -0.37
CA LYS A 104 15.64 -16.74 0.18
C LYS A 104 15.78 -18.11 -0.49
N LYS A 105 14.70 -18.68 -0.99
CA LYS A 105 14.70 -19.94 -1.73
C LYS A 105 15.19 -19.80 -3.17
N ASN A 106 15.16 -18.60 -3.74
CA ASN A 106 15.45 -18.32 -5.14
C ASN A 106 16.72 -17.52 -5.40
N LYS A 107 17.57 -17.34 -4.40
CA LYS A 107 18.83 -16.61 -4.48
C LYS A 107 18.75 -15.21 -5.10
N ALA A 108 18.76 -14.33 -4.29
CA ALA A 108 18.83 -12.88 -4.16
C ALA A 108 19.48 -12.03 -5.27
N LYS A 109 19.46 -12.39 -6.53
CA LYS A 109 19.88 -11.50 -7.63
C LYS A 109 18.69 -10.76 -8.28
N GLU A 110 17.48 -11.17 -7.96
CA GLU A 110 16.28 -10.50 -8.47
C GLU A 110 15.93 -9.32 -7.58
N LYS A 111 15.60 -8.21 -8.21
CA LYS A 111 15.11 -7.04 -7.50
C LYS A 111 13.74 -7.34 -6.90
N LEU A 112 13.50 -6.80 -5.71
CA LEU A 112 12.17 -6.86 -5.12
C LEU A 112 11.18 -6.03 -5.96
N PRO A 113 9.93 -6.48 -6.09
CA PRO A 113 8.88 -5.66 -6.69
C PRO A 113 8.67 -4.40 -5.86
N MET A 114 8.39 -3.29 -6.54
CA MET A 114 8.09 -2.04 -5.85
C MET A 114 6.76 -2.13 -5.11
N VAL A 115 6.70 -1.59 -3.91
CA VAL A 115 5.47 -1.46 -3.13
C VAL A 115 4.91 -0.05 -3.31
N HIS A 116 3.65 0.04 -3.71
CA HIS A 116 2.93 1.31 -3.84
C HIS A 116 1.85 1.40 -2.79
N ILE A 117 1.82 2.49 -2.03
CA ILE A 117 0.81 2.74 -1.01
C ILE A 117 0.03 3.98 -1.37
N LEU A 118 -1.28 3.86 -1.41
CA LEU A 118 -2.20 4.95 -1.63
C LEU A 118 -3.07 5.14 -0.39
N VAL A 119 -2.99 6.32 0.22
CA VAL A 119 -3.88 6.71 1.31
C VAL A 119 -5.04 7.49 0.71
N PHE A 120 -6.24 6.94 0.83
CA PHE A 120 -7.46 7.56 0.34
C PHE A 120 -8.18 8.22 1.52
N TYR A 121 -8.12 9.54 1.58
CA TYR A 121 -8.71 10.32 2.67
C TYR A 121 -10.14 10.74 2.33
N THR A 122 -11.10 10.35 3.16
CA THR A 122 -12.52 10.66 3.02
C THR A 122 -13.07 11.51 4.16
N GLY A 123 -12.20 12.14 4.95
CA GLY A 123 -12.60 12.97 6.07
C GLY A 123 -13.20 14.31 5.64
N GLU A 124 -13.92 14.95 6.57
CA GLU A 124 -14.57 16.25 6.34
C GLU A 124 -13.59 17.41 6.46
N LYS A 125 -12.57 17.29 7.30
CA LYS A 125 -11.57 18.32 7.51
C LYS A 125 -10.48 18.23 6.44
N PRO A 126 -9.92 19.37 5.99
CA PRO A 126 -8.76 19.31 5.08
C PRO A 126 -7.60 18.51 5.67
N TRP A 127 -6.91 17.74 4.83
CA TRP A 127 -5.73 17.01 5.27
C TRP A 127 -4.59 17.99 5.55
N ASN A 128 -4.21 18.12 6.80
CA ASN A 128 -3.13 19.01 7.26
C ASN A 128 -1.95 18.26 7.88
N ALA A 129 -1.95 16.93 7.79
CA ALA A 129 -0.83 16.12 8.23
C ALA A 129 0.27 16.07 7.17
N ALA A 130 1.46 15.60 7.56
CA ALA A 130 2.57 15.44 6.66
C ALA A 130 2.25 14.47 5.49
N ASN A 131 2.72 14.81 4.30
CA ASN A 131 2.66 13.96 3.11
C ASN A 131 4.01 13.28 2.81
N LYS A 132 5.06 13.73 3.46
CA LYS A 132 6.42 13.22 3.29
C LYS A 132 7.08 13.03 4.65
N LEU A 133 7.88 11.99 4.77
CA LEU A 133 8.62 11.72 6.01
C LEU A 133 9.52 12.88 6.42
N SER A 134 10.12 13.57 5.46
CA SER A 134 10.96 14.73 5.70
C SER A 134 10.26 15.88 6.46
N GLN A 135 8.93 15.93 6.41
CA GLN A 135 8.15 16.93 7.16
C GLN A 135 7.97 16.59 8.64
N LEU A 136 8.24 15.34 9.02
CA LEU A 136 8.10 14.86 10.40
C LEU A 136 9.42 14.74 11.14
N VAL A 137 10.54 14.66 10.44
CA VAL A 137 11.86 14.51 11.04
C VAL A 137 12.61 15.82 11.04
N GLU A 138 13.45 16.01 12.04
CA GLU A 138 14.32 17.18 12.09
C GLU A 138 15.33 17.18 10.95
N ASP A 139 15.54 18.34 10.35
CA ASP A 139 16.55 18.54 9.33
C ASP A 139 17.94 18.51 9.99
N ARG A 140 18.68 17.45 9.74
CA ARG A 140 20.06 17.30 10.19
C ARG A 140 21.02 17.49 9.02
N LYS A 141 21.69 18.62 9.01
CA LYS A 141 22.64 18.97 7.95
C LYS A 141 23.94 18.18 7.96
N SER A 142 24.19 17.40 8.98
CA SER A 142 25.44 16.64 9.09
C SER A 142 25.16 15.20 9.45
N VAL A 143 24.85 14.42 8.45
CA VAL A 143 24.95 12.97 8.56
C VAL A 143 26.11 12.55 7.67
N VAL A 144 27.16 12.14 8.27
CA VAL A 144 28.29 11.59 7.53
C VAL A 144 28.14 10.09 7.42
#